data_a7d71a30403bd7b63fb5233c07ea09fd
#
_entry.id   a7d71a30403bd7b63fb5233c07ea09fd
#
_cell.length_a   1.000
_cell.length_b   1.000
_cell.length_c   1.000
_cell.angle_alpha   90.00
_cell.angle_beta   90.00
_cell.angle_gamma   90.00
#
_symmetry.space_group_name_H-M   'P 1'
#
loop_
_entity.id
_entity.type
_entity.pdbx_description
1 polymer ?
#
loop_
_entity_poly.entity_id
_entity_poly.type
_entity_poly.pdbx_seq_one_letter_code
_entity_poly.pdbx_strand_id
1 'polypeptide(L)'
;MNGFLNKLFSWYLENARDFPFRRTRDPYLIWLSEIIMQQTRIEQGVPYYNKFVSVFPTVHELAAATEEDVLKQWQGLGYYTRARNLHSTANEVVEKYAGRFPETYEGLRSLKGVGDYTAAAIASVCFGLPHPVVDGNVIRFITRYFGITASIEKAGVKKEIMDVLEGLMEHLDDAGYEMQDKALRADAGYEMQVIPHPASRIPHHISGDFNQSMIEFGATYCVPRNPACDECIFASGCYALKHGMVNELPLKKQQQSLKTRYFHYLVIHVKGKQGVYFSKRTGNDIWKGLYEFPMLETPGPLSLQDLMNSPAWKQYFGKTPLKLLSQTASVNHLLSHQKIIASFCRLEIETPSAKFGMFVRKNKIHELPVARILEKYLEDHAISEL
;
A
#
# COMPACT_ATOMS: atom_id res chain seq x y z
N MET A 1 -2.93 -4.66 -33.85
CA MET A 1 -2.77 -3.95 -32.57
C MET A 1 -3.71 -2.77 -32.41
N ASN A 2 -3.91 -1.94 -33.41
CA ASN A 2 -4.83 -0.78 -33.33
C ASN A 2 -6.24 -1.13 -32.87
N GLY A 3 -6.84 -2.25 -33.34
CA GLY A 3 -8.15 -2.68 -32.89
C GLY A 3 -8.24 -3.05 -31.38
N PHE A 4 -7.13 -3.48 -30.77
CA PHE A 4 -7.04 -3.71 -29.32
C PHE A 4 -7.04 -2.39 -28.55
N LEU A 5 -6.18 -1.45 -28.95
CA LEU A 5 -6.05 -0.14 -28.30
C LEU A 5 -7.34 0.66 -28.38
N ASN A 6 -7.97 0.72 -29.57
CA ASN A 6 -9.24 1.43 -29.75
C ASN A 6 -10.35 0.88 -28.87
N LYS A 7 -10.47 -0.44 -28.75
CA LYS A 7 -11.43 -1.08 -27.82
C LYS A 7 -11.13 -0.73 -26.38
N LEU A 8 -9.85 -0.81 -25.97
CA LEU A 8 -9.42 -0.52 -24.59
C LEU A 8 -9.74 0.92 -24.20
N PHE A 9 -9.35 1.88 -25.04
CA PHE A 9 -9.57 3.29 -24.78
C PHE A 9 -11.05 3.68 -24.82
N SER A 10 -11.83 3.16 -25.78
CA SER A 10 -13.28 3.42 -25.81
C SER A 10 -13.95 2.90 -24.55
N TRP A 11 -13.60 1.70 -24.10
CA TRP A 11 -14.09 1.15 -22.85
C TRP A 11 -13.66 1.99 -21.63
N TYR A 12 -12.41 2.44 -21.60
CA TYR A 12 -11.87 3.23 -20.48
C TYR A 12 -12.59 4.58 -20.35
N LEU A 13 -12.89 5.26 -21.45
CA LEU A 13 -13.65 6.52 -21.45
C LEU A 13 -15.04 6.38 -20.84
N GLU A 14 -15.68 5.23 -21.01
CA GLU A 14 -17.04 4.98 -20.50
C GLU A 14 -17.07 4.42 -19.07
N ASN A 15 -16.01 3.72 -18.64
CA ASN A 15 -16.03 2.89 -17.45
C ASN A 15 -14.99 3.29 -16.39
N ALA A 16 -14.11 4.26 -16.67
CA ALA A 16 -13.07 4.65 -15.73
C ALA A 16 -13.66 5.21 -14.44
N ARG A 17 -13.24 4.65 -13.31
CA ARG A 17 -13.61 5.18 -11.99
C ARG A 17 -12.92 6.52 -11.75
N ASP A 18 -13.65 7.44 -11.13
CA ASP A 18 -13.14 8.76 -10.81
C ASP A 18 -12.42 8.74 -9.44
N PHE A 19 -11.12 9.00 -9.46
CA PHE A 19 -10.29 9.09 -8.27
C PHE A 19 -9.55 10.44 -8.18
N PRO A 20 -9.33 11.01 -6.99
CA PRO A 20 -8.69 12.32 -6.83
C PRO A 20 -7.34 12.42 -7.54
N PHE A 21 -6.53 11.36 -7.50
CA PHE A 21 -5.21 11.32 -8.13
C PHE A 21 -5.26 11.13 -9.66
N ARG A 22 -6.43 10.86 -10.25
CA ARG A 22 -6.62 10.87 -11.71
C ARG A 22 -6.93 12.25 -12.27
N ARG A 23 -7.15 13.23 -11.38
CA ARG A 23 -7.48 14.61 -11.72
C ARG A 23 -6.27 15.54 -11.70
N THR A 24 -5.06 15.00 -11.67
CA THR A 24 -3.81 15.76 -11.57
C THR A 24 -2.69 15.11 -12.37
N ARG A 25 -1.69 15.93 -12.72
CA ARG A 25 -0.39 15.49 -13.30
C ARG A 25 0.77 15.90 -12.38
N ASP A 26 0.49 16.42 -11.20
CA ASP A 26 1.52 16.76 -10.23
C ASP A 26 2.28 15.49 -9.81
N PRO A 27 3.60 15.41 -10.06
CA PRO A 27 4.40 14.23 -9.74
C PRO A 27 4.38 13.87 -8.25
N TYR A 28 4.26 14.86 -7.36
CA TYR A 28 4.13 14.61 -5.93
C TYR A 28 2.83 13.87 -5.60
N LEU A 29 1.71 14.36 -6.12
CA LEU A 29 0.39 13.79 -5.87
C LEU A 29 0.23 12.39 -6.50
N ILE A 30 0.77 12.19 -7.71
CA ILE A 30 0.80 10.88 -8.37
C ILE A 30 1.68 9.91 -7.57
N TRP A 31 2.92 10.31 -7.23
CA TRP A 31 3.82 9.48 -6.42
C TRP A 31 3.20 9.08 -5.08
N LEU A 32 2.58 10.05 -4.37
CA LEU A 32 1.91 9.80 -3.10
C LEU A 32 0.80 8.74 -3.26
N SER A 33 -0.02 8.87 -4.30
CA SER A 33 -1.07 7.88 -4.58
C SER A 33 -0.50 6.49 -4.85
N GLU A 34 0.55 6.39 -5.67
CA GLU A 34 1.19 5.13 -6.01
C GLU A 34 1.77 4.42 -4.78
N ILE A 35 2.42 5.16 -3.88
CA ILE A 35 2.96 4.58 -2.64
C ILE A 35 1.85 4.15 -1.67
N ILE A 36 0.78 4.93 -1.54
CA ILE A 36 -0.36 4.57 -0.67
C ILE A 36 -1.09 3.33 -1.20
N MET A 37 -1.28 3.24 -2.53
CA MET A 37 -2.02 2.13 -3.14
C MET A 37 -1.23 0.83 -3.25
N GLN A 38 0.11 0.83 -3.04
CA GLN A 38 0.87 -0.42 -2.98
C GLN A 38 0.29 -1.38 -1.95
N GLN A 39 -0.21 -2.56 -2.40
CA GLN A 39 -0.81 -3.58 -1.52
C GLN A 39 -1.97 -3.08 -0.63
N THR A 40 -2.61 -1.97 -1.02
CA THR A 40 -3.77 -1.37 -0.35
C THR A 40 -4.96 -1.39 -1.31
N ARG A 41 -6.13 -1.80 -0.84
CA ARG A 41 -7.35 -1.70 -1.64
C ARG A 41 -7.72 -0.24 -1.86
N ILE A 42 -8.27 0.08 -3.02
CA ILE A 42 -8.56 1.46 -3.41
C ILE A 42 -9.51 2.16 -2.43
N GLU A 43 -10.53 1.43 -1.96
CA GLU A 43 -11.52 1.93 -1.00
C GLU A 43 -10.88 2.32 0.34
N GLN A 44 -9.83 1.61 0.74
CA GLN A 44 -9.05 1.94 1.93
C GLN A 44 -8.03 3.05 1.67
N GLY A 45 -7.40 3.05 0.49
CA GLY A 45 -6.31 3.97 0.16
C GLY A 45 -6.76 5.40 -0.10
N VAL A 46 -7.91 5.61 -0.77
CA VAL A 46 -8.41 6.96 -1.11
C VAL A 46 -8.61 7.85 0.11
N PRO A 47 -9.23 7.41 1.22
CA PRO A 47 -9.32 8.23 2.43
C PRO A 47 -7.94 8.64 2.99
N TYR A 48 -6.95 7.75 2.95
CA TYR A 48 -5.59 8.08 3.38
C TYR A 48 -4.90 9.07 2.43
N TYR A 49 -5.06 8.90 1.12
CA TYR A 49 -4.56 9.85 0.14
C TYR A 49 -5.10 11.27 0.41
N ASN A 50 -6.41 11.41 0.57
CA ASN A 50 -7.04 12.71 0.87
C ASN A 50 -6.52 13.30 2.18
N LYS A 51 -6.36 12.47 3.21
CA LYS A 51 -5.79 12.88 4.50
C LYS A 51 -4.35 13.36 4.35
N PHE A 52 -3.50 12.62 3.62
CA PHE A 52 -2.11 13.00 3.39
C PHE A 52 -2.00 14.31 2.61
N VAL A 53 -2.79 14.50 1.54
CA VAL A 53 -2.83 15.74 0.76
C VAL A 53 -3.30 16.93 1.62
N SER A 54 -4.25 16.71 2.55
CA SER A 54 -4.69 17.75 3.47
C SER A 54 -3.64 18.16 4.48
N VAL A 55 -2.84 17.21 5.00
CA VAL A 55 -1.81 17.46 6.03
C VAL A 55 -0.48 17.87 5.43
N PHE A 56 -0.13 17.30 4.29
CA PHE A 56 1.12 17.52 3.56
C PHE A 56 0.80 17.85 2.10
N PRO A 57 0.33 19.06 1.79
CA PRO A 57 -0.12 19.42 0.45
C PRO A 57 0.98 19.44 -0.61
N THR A 58 2.24 19.59 -0.20
CA THR A 58 3.40 19.54 -1.09
C THR A 58 4.50 18.63 -0.55
N VAL A 59 5.48 18.32 -1.40
CA VAL A 59 6.66 17.53 -0.99
C VAL A 59 7.49 18.25 0.09
N HIS A 60 7.43 19.59 0.15
CA HIS A 60 8.13 20.39 1.13
C HIS A 60 7.55 20.21 2.55
N GLU A 61 6.21 20.26 2.70
CA GLU A 61 5.58 19.99 3.99
C GLU A 61 5.80 18.55 4.44
N LEU A 62 5.77 17.58 3.51
CA LEU A 62 6.07 16.20 3.84
C LEU A 62 7.53 16.02 4.29
N ALA A 63 8.48 16.68 3.64
CA ALA A 63 9.88 16.63 4.02
C ALA A 63 10.16 17.33 5.36
N ALA A 64 9.46 18.44 5.64
CA ALA A 64 9.62 19.21 6.89
C ALA A 64 8.98 18.51 8.11
N ALA A 65 8.10 17.53 7.91
CA ALA A 65 7.48 16.76 8.98
C ALA A 65 8.49 15.86 9.69
N THR A 66 8.18 15.44 10.92
CA THR A 66 8.95 14.37 11.57
C THR A 66 8.54 12.99 11.03
N GLU A 67 9.46 12.02 11.08
CA GLU A 67 9.11 10.63 10.74
C GLU A 67 7.92 10.12 11.58
N GLU A 68 7.81 10.57 12.83
CA GLU A 68 6.72 10.19 13.73
C GLU A 68 5.37 10.74 13.26
N ASP A 69 5.32 11.99 12.80
CA ASP A 69 4.12 12.59 12.24
C ASP A 69 3.64 11.84 11.00
N VAL A 70 4.58 11.51 10.09
CA VAL A 70 4.26 10.72 8.89
C VAL A 70 3.77 9.33 9.26
N LEU A 71 4.43 8.63 10.18
CA LEU A 71 3.99 7.32 10.67
C LEU A 71 2.62 7.39 11.36
N LYS A 72 2.33 8.48 12.06
CA LYS A 72 1.03 8.72 12.70
C LYS A 72 -0.08 8.88 11.66
N GLN A 73 0.16 9.65 10.59
CA GLN A 73 -0.81 9.77 9.50
C GLN A 73 -1.00 8.44 8.75
N TRP A 74 0.05 7.59 8.69
CA TRP A 74 0.04 6.28 8.03
C TRP A 74 -0.62 5.17 8.85
N GLN A 75 -0.88 5.41 10.12
CA GLN A 75 -1.40 4.40 11.06
C GLN A 75 -2.65 3.70 10.50
N GLY A 76 -2.64 2.36 10.49
CA GLY A 76 -3.73 1.54 9.95
C GLY A 76 -3.52 1.02 8.51
N LEU A 77 -2.67 1.65 7.68
CA LEU A 77 -2.38 1.18 6.31
C LEU A 77 -1.49 -0.07 6.26
N GLY A 78 -0.68 -0.29 7.28
CA GLY A 78 0.31 -1.37 7.27
C GLY A 78 1.53 -1.10 6.37
N TYR A 79 2.47 -2.06 6.32
CA TYR A 79 3.70 -1.92 5.52
C TYR A 79 4.43 -0.59 5.75
N TYR A 80 4.68 -0.25 6.99
CA TYR A 80 5.22 1.05 7.43
C TYR A 80 6.57 1.44 6.83
N THR A 81 7.29 0.49 6.22
CA THR A 81 8.49 0.79 5.43
C THR A 81 8.18 1.73 4.26
N ARG A 82 6.96 1.66 3.69
CA ARG A 82 6.51 2.59 2.65
C ARG A 82 6.48 4.03 3.17
N ALA A 83 5.90 4.24 4.36
CA ALA A 83 5.83 5.57 4.98
C ALA A 83 7.23 6.13 5.28
N ARG A 84 8.14 5.31 5.80
CA ARG A 84 9.52 5.74 6.03
C ARG A 84 10.28 6.05 4.73
N ASN A 85 10.09 5.22 3.71
CA ASN A 85 10.67 5.50 2.40
C ASN A 85 10.05 6.76 1.79
N LEU A 86 8.73 6.94 1.89
CA LEU A 86 8.02 8.13 1.45
C LEU A 86 8.63 9.39 2.07
N HIS A 87 8.78 9.42 3.39
CA HIS A 87 9.41 10.55 4.10
C HIS A 87 10.87 10.76 3.70
N SER A 88 11.66 9.67 3.65
CA SER A 88 13.08 9.76 3.23
C SER A 88 13.22 10.26 1.78
N THR A 89 12.33 9.88 0.88
CA THR A 89 12.33 10.33 -0.51
C THR A 89 11.86 11.77 -0.64
N ALA A 90 10.89 12.21 0.16
CA ALA A 90 10.50 13.62 0.21
C ALA A 90 11.70 14.51 0.57
N ASN A 91 12.46 14.13 1.60
CA ASN A 91 13.71 14.82 1.96
C ASN A 91 14.71 14.83 0.80
N GLU A 92 14.92 13.68 0.15
CA GLU A 92 15.82 13.57 -1.00
C GLU A 92 15.40 14.48 -2.17
N VAL A 93 14.11 14.55 -2.48
CA VAL A 93 13.57 15.39 -3.56
C VAL A 93 13.75 16.87 -3.23
N VAL A 94 13.54 17.27 -1.98
CA VAL A 94 13.77 18.66 -1.55
C VAL A 94 15.27 19.02 -1.57
N GLU A 95 16.12 18.17 -1.02
CA GLU A 95 17.55 18.45 -0.86
C GLU A 95 18.32 18.40 -2.20
N LYS A 96 18.06 17.38 -3.03
CA LYS A 96 18.82 17.16 -4.27
C LYS A 96 18.20 17.82 -5.50
N TYR A 97 16.87 17.95 -5.52
CA TYR A 97 16.13 18.38 -6.70
C TYR A 97 15.30 19.66 -6.46
N ALA A 98 15.54 20.36 -5.33
CA ALA A 98 14.84 21.59 -4.96
C ALA A 98 13.30 21.46 -4.99
N GLY A 99 12.79 20.29 -4.58
CA GLY A 99 11.36 19.98 -4.54
C GLY A 99 10.76 19.55 -5.87
N ARG A 100 11.53 19.41 -6.94
CA ARG A 100 11.09 18.96 -8.26
C ARG A 100 11.43 17.49 -8.46
N PHE A 101 10.48 16.69 -8.90
CA PHE A 101 10.76 15.29 -9.23
C PHE A 101 11.58 15.18 -10.51
N PRO A 102 12.50 14.18 -10.60
CA PRO A 102 13.18 13.88 -11.86
C PRO A 102 12.17 13.58 -12.99
N GLU A 103 12.44 14.08 -14.20
CA GLU A 103 11.56 13.92 -15.34
C GLU A 103 11.94 12.72 -16.25
N THR A 104 12.92 11.92 -15.83
CA THR A 104 13.33 10.70 -16.53
C THR A 104 12.99 9.47 -15.73
N TYR A 105 12.75 8.35 -16.43
CA TYR A 105 12.46 7.06 -15.77
C TYR A 105 13.59 6.64 -14.82
N GLU A 106 14.85 6.76 -15.26
CA GLU A 106 16.03 6.41 -14.48
C GLU A 106 16.15 7.29 -13.23
N GLY A 107 15.92 8.58 -13.39
CA GLY A 107 15.92 9.53 -12.26
C GLY A 107 14.84 9.19 -11.23
N LEU A 108 13.62 8.92 -11.69
CA LEU A 108 12.52 8.47 -10.81
C LEU A 108 12.85 7.14 -10.14
N ARG A 109 13.39 6.20 -10.89
CA ARG A 109 13.75 4.86 -10.42
C ARG A 109 14.88 4.88 -9.37
N SER A 110 15.73 5.90 -9.40
CA SER A 110 16.82 6.08 -8.43
C SER A 110 16.35 6.52 -7.04
N LEU A 111 15.12 7.06 -6.94
CA LEU A 111 14.55 7.51 -5.67
C LEU A 111 14.24 6.32 -4.74
N LYS A 112 14.50 6.51 -3.45
CA LYS A 112 14.32 5.44 -2.47
C LYS A 112 12.86 4.96 -2.37
N GLY A 113 12.65 3.66 -2.52
CA GLY A 113 11.30 3.06 -2.47
C GLY A 113 10.47 3.25 -3.73
N VAL A 114 11.01 3.87 -4.77
CA VAL A 114 10.42 3.91 -6.11
C VAL A 114 10.95 2.71 -6.91
N GLY A 115 10.06 1.75 -7.17
CA GLY A 115 10.33 0.58 -8.01
C GLY A 115 10.02 0.83 -9.48
N ASP A 116 10.27 -0.18 -10.34
CA ASP A 116 10.02 -0.10 -11.78
C ASP A 116 8.58 0.33 -12.10
N TYR A 117 7.60 -0.27 -11.41
CA TYR A 117 6.18 0.08 -11.55
C TYR A 117 5.90 1.55 -11.21
N THR A 118 6.35 2.03 -10.03
CA THR A 118 6.07 3.40 -9.60
C THR A 118 6.78 4.43 -10.47
N ALA A 119 8.03 4.14 -10.90
CA ALA A 119 8.75 4.99 -11.84
C ALA A 119 8.03 5.09 -13.19
N ALA A 120 7.57 3.96 -13.75
CA ALA A 120 6.81 3.92 -15.00
C ALA A 120 5.47 4.67 -14.90
N ALA A 121 4.76 4.52 -13.78
CA ALA A 121 3.51 5.23 -13.53
C ALA A 121 3.70 6.75 -13.52
N ILE A 122 4.68 7.25 -12.75
CA ILE A 122 4.99 8.69 -12.71
C ILE A 122 5.48 9.17 -14.08
N ALA A 123 6.41 8.45 -14.71
CA ALA A 123 7.00 8.80 -16.00
C ALA A 123 5.91 8.93 -17.09
N SER A 124 4.99 7.99 -17.16
CA SER A 124 3.93 8.00 -18.18
C SER A 124 2.82 9.00 -17.88
N VAL A 125 2.36 9.08 -16.61
CA VAL A 125 1.24 9.95 -16.24
C VAL A 125 1.65 11.41 -16.17
N CYS A 126 2.82 11.73 -15.60
CA CYS A 126 3.24 13.12 -15.40
C CYS A 126 4.02 13.68 -16.58
N PHE A 127 4.83 12.86 -17.25
CA PHE A 127 5.80 13.32 -18.26
C PHE A 127 5.57 12.73 -19.67
N GLY A 128 4.55 11.87 -19.84
CA GLY A 128 4.21 11.31 -21.15
C GLY A 128 5.21 10.30 -21.70
N LEU A 129 6.14 9.81 -20.85
CA LEU A 129 7.17 8.89 -21.32
C LEU A 129 6.58 7.49 -21.57
N PRO A 130 6.99 6.77 -22.64
CA PRO A 130 6.39 5.50 -23.04
C PRO A 130 6.93 4.32 -22.21
N HIS A 131 6.67 4.34 -20.91
CA HIS A 131 7.02 3.26 -19.98
C HIS A 131 5.79 2.52 -19.52
N PRO A 132 5.63 1.21 -19.89
CA PRO A 132 4.48 0.44 -19.47
C PRO A 132 4.55 0.07 -17.99
N VAL A 133 3.39 0.06 -17.33
CA VAL A 133 3.25 -0.41 -15.96
C VAL A 133 2.88 -1.88 -15.92
N VAL A 134 3.48 -2.63 -14.99
CA VAL A 134 3.24 -4.07 -14.82
C VAL A 134 2.84 -4.35 -13.37
N ASP A 135 1.53 -4.37 -13.11
CA ASP A 135 0.96 -4.78 -11.84
C ASP A 135 0.23 -6.12 -11.95
N GLY A 136 -0.34 -6.61 -10.85
CA GLY A 136 -1.08 -7.86 -10.85
C GLY A 136 -2.34 -7.85 -11.74
N ASN A 137 -2.94 -6.70 -12.01
CA ASN A 137 -4.11 -6.55 -12.87
C ASN A 137 -3.70 -6.64 -14.34
N VAL A 138 -2.66 -5.91 -14.71
CA VAL A 138 -2.08 -5.92 -16.05
C VAL A 138 -1.52 -7.31 -16.39
N ILE A 139 -0.75 -7.93 -15.50
CA ILE A 139 -0.24 -9.30 -15.67
C ILE A 139 -1.39 -10.27 -15.98
N ARG A 140 -2.46 -10.22 -15.20
CA ARG A 140 -3.61 -11.10 -15.38
C ARG A 140 -4.29 -10.90 -16.71
N PHE A 141 -4.53 -9.66 -17.11
CA PHE A 141 -5.18 -9.34 -18.37
C PHE A 141 -4.32 -9.77 -19.57
N ILE A 142 -3.03 -9.39 -19.58
CA ILE A 142 -2.09 -9.73 -20.65
C ILE A 142 -1.90 -11.24 -20.77
N THR A 143 -1.67 -11.94 -19.65
CA THR A 143 -1.48 -13.40 -19.70
C THR A 143 -2.70 -14.14 -20.22
N ARG A 144 -3.91 -13.70 -19.84
CA ARG A 144 -5.16 -14.28 -20.34
C ARG A 144 -5.42 -13.99 -21.81
N TYR A 145 -5.21 -12.73 -22.22
CA TYR A 145 -5.51 -12.32 -23.57
C TYR A 145 -4.51 -12.89 -24.60
N PHE A 146 -3.22 -12.75 -24.33
CA PHE A 146 -2.15 -13.21 -25.23
C PHE A 146 -1.73 -14.68 -25.03
N GLY A 147 -2.23 -15.36 -24.03
CA GLY A 147 -1.96 -16.78 -23.81
C GLY A 147 -0.57 -17.06 -23.22
N ILE A 148 -0.07 -16.22 -22.33
CA ILE A 148 1.19 -16.48 -21.63
C ILE A 148 0.94 -17.53 -20.54
N THR A 149 1.22 -18.79 -20.87
CA THR A 149 0.89 -19.96 -20.04
C THR A 149 2.03 -20.39 -19.12
N ALA A 150 3.18 -19.75 -19.17
CA ALA A 150 4.27 -20.02 -18.24
C ALA A 150 4.03 -19.35 -16.88
N SER A 151 4.57 -19.92 -15.80
CA SER A 151 4.48 -19.30 -14.47
C SER A 151 5.15 -17.93 -14.45
N ILE A 152 4.47 -16.92 -13.92
CA ILE A 152 4.97 -15.53 -13.84
C ILE A 152 6.27 -15.37 -13.03
N GLU A 153 6.66 -16.40 -12.29
CA GLU A 153 7.91 -16.42 -11.51
C GLU A 153 9.08 -16.98 -12.30
N LYS A 154 8.84 -17.58 -13.47
CA LYS A 154 9.92 -18.06 -14.33
C LYS A 154 10.69 -16.89 -14.93
N ALA A 155 12.02 -17.07 -15.01
CA ALA A 155 12.87 -16.13 -15.70
C ALA A 155 12.38 -15.97 -17.16
N GLY A 156 12.30 -14.72 -17.65
CA GLY A 156 11.86 -14.40 -19.01
C GLY A 156 10.37 -14.08 -19.16
N VAL A 157 9.47 -14.61 -18.32
CA VAL A 157 8.02 -14.31 -18.45
C VAL A 157 7.73 -12.83 -18.19
N LYS A 158 8.41 -12.21 -17.24
CA LYS A 158 8.29 -10.77 -17.03
C LYS A 158 8.74 -9.96 -18.25
N LYS A 159 9.82 -10.41 -18.89
CA LYS A 159 10.27 -9.79 -20.13
C LYS A 159 9.25 -9.98 -21.25
N GLU A 160 8.72 -11.18 -21.43
CA GLU A 160 7.67 -11.46 -22.42
C GLU A 160 6.44 -10.55 -22.23
N ILE A 161 5.99 -10.35 -20.99
CA ILE A 161 4.89 -9.42 -20.69
C ILE A 161 5.28 -7.98 -21.03
N MET A 162 6.52 -7.59 -20.73
CA MET A 162 7.01 -6.25 -21.01
C MET A 162 7.11 -6.01 -22.52
N ASP A 163 7.69 -6.97 -23.29
CA ASP A 163 7.81 -6.91 -24.74
C ASP A 163 6.44 -6.75 -25.42
N VAL A 164 5.41 -7.42 -24.90
CA VAL A 164 4.01 -7.26 -25.38
C VAL A 164 3.49 -5.85 -25.10
N LEU A 165 3.71 -5.31 -23.91
CA LEU A 165 3.22 -3.99 -23.54
C LEU A 165 3.97 -2.87 -24.27
N GLU A 166 5.28 -2.99 -24.45
CA GLU A 166 6.11 -2.06 -25.25
C GLU A 166 5.64 -2.07 -26.70
N GLY A 167 5.43 -3.25 -27.29
CA GLY A 167 4.89 -3.36 -28.64
C GLY A 167 3.48 -2.76 -28.81
N LEU A 168 2.64 -2.79 -27.76
CA LEU A 168 1.36 -2.06 -27.78
C LEU A 168 1.58 -0.54 -27.71
N MET A 169 2.54 -0.08 -26.90
CA MET A 169 2.86 1.35 -26.76
C MET A 169 3.43 1.96 -28.05
N GLU A 170 4.16 1.22 -28.86
CA GLU A 170 4.67 1.69 -30.17
C GLU A 170 3.54 2.11 -31.14
N HIS A 171 2.31 1.64 -30.90
CA HIS A 171 1.14 1.96 -31.74
C HIS A 171 0.20 3.00 -31.11
N LEU A 172 0.63 3.67 -30.03
CA LEU A 172 -0.24 4.62 -29.31
C LEU A 172 -0.55 5.89 -30.11
N ASP A 173 0.42 6.38 -30.91
CA ASP A 173 0.25 7.61 -31.66
C ASP A 173 -0.92 7.49 -32.65
N ASP A 174 -1.07 6.34 -33.30
CA ASP A 174 -2.16 6.07 -34.24
C ASP A 174 -3.53 5.98 -33.53
N ALA A 175 -3.58 5.36 -32.34
CA ALA A 175 -4.78 5.21 -31.54
C ALA A 175 -5.18 6.51 -30.82
N GLY A 176 -4.19 7.32 -30.43
CA GLY A 176 -4.39 8.58 -29.70
C GLY A 176 -5.08 9.65 -30.51
N TYR A 177 -4.85 9.70 -31.82
CA TYR A 177 -5.52 10.65 -32.69
C TYR A 177 -7.03 10.43 -32.72
N GLU A 178 -7.50 9.17 -32.78
CA GLU A 178 -8.93 8.86 -32.76
C GLU A 178 -9.58 9.22 -31.40
N MET A 179 -8.84 9.13 -30.29
CA MET A 179 -9.35 9.43 -28.97
C MET A 179 -9.51 10.94 -28.72
N GLN A 180 -8.54 11.74 -29.16
CA GLN A 180 -8.64 13.20 -29.09
C GLN A 180 -9.78 13.72 -29.97
N ASP A 181 -9.97 13.15 -31.16
CA ASP A 181 -11.06 13.56 -32.07
C ASP A 181 -12.46 13.20 -31.50
N LYS A 182 -12.59 12.03 -30.84
CA LYS A 182 -13.85 11.65 -30.14
C LYS A 182 -14.14 12.54 -28.94
N ALA A 183 -13.15 12.90 -28.14
CA ALA A 183 -13.30 13.81 -27.01
C ALA A 183 -13.65 15.23 -27.47
N LEU A 184 -13.02 15.74 -28.53
CA LEU A 184 -13.32 17.03 -29.15
C LEU A 184 -14.70 17.05 -29.81
N ARG A 185 -15.16 15.94 -30.39
CA ARG A 185 -16.51 15.84 -30.99
C ARG A 185 -17.61 15.73 -29.92
N ALA A 186 -17.33 15.13 -28.75
CA ALA A 186 -18.24 15.14 -27.61
C ALA A 186 -18.45 16.55 -27.03
N ASP A 187 -17.40 17.39 -27.06
CA ASP A 187 -17.52 18.81 -26.66
C ASP A 187 -18.20 19.70 -27.72
N ALA A 188 -18.33 19.25 -28.97
CA ALA A 188 -18.79 20.06 -30.11
C ALA A 188 -20.31 19.99 -30.40
N GLY A 189 -21.16 19.60 -29.45
CA GLY A 189 -22.57 19.89 -29.58
C GLY A 189 -23.55 18.73 -29.79
N TYR A 190 -23.42 17.65 -29.09
CA TYR A 190 -24.55 16.75 -28.83
C TYR A 190 -25.01 16.95 -27.37
N GLU A 191 -26.25 17.44 -27.20
CA GLU A 191 -26.96 17.44 -25.93
C GLU A 191 -27.24 16.00 -25.44
N MET A 192 -26.21 15.30 -25.06
CA MET A 192 -26.35 14.22 -24.10
C MET A 192 -25.84 14.76 -22.78
N GLN A 193 -26.64 14.65 -21.73
CA GLN A 193 -26.25 14.92 -20.34
C GLN A 193 -25.15 13.92 -19.93
N VAL A 194 -24.02 14.01 -20.58
CA VAL A 194 -22.78 13.34 -20.17
C VAL A 194 -22.15 14.29 -19.17
N ILE A 195 -22.20 13.92 -17.91
CA ILE A 195 -21.37 14.54 -16.90
C ILE A 195 -19.92 14.47 -17.45
N PRO A 196 -19.27 15.61 -17.77
CA PRO A 196 -17.95 15.57 -18.37
C PRO A 196 -17.02 14.81 -17.42
N HIS A 197 -16.42 13.71 -17.88
CA HIS A 197 -15.46 12.96 -17.08
C HIS A 197 -14.39 13.95 -16.60
N PRO A 198 -14.07 14.04 -15.30
CA PRO A 198 -13.15 15.05 -14.77
C PRO A 198 -11.77 15.05 -15.46
N ALA A 199 -11.38 13.94 -16.08
CA ALA A 199 -10.16 13.79 -16.87
C ALA A 199 -10.15 14.63 -18.16
N SER A 200 -11.29 15.10 -18.68
CA SER A 200 -11.37 15.87 -19.95
C SER A 200 -10.78 17.29 -19.87
N ARG A 201 -10.42 17.76 -18.69
CA ARG A 201 -9.87 19.13 -18.48
C ARG A 201 -8.36 19.19 -18.31
N ILE A 202 -7.66 18.06 -18.30
CA ILE A 202 -6.20 17.98 -18.13
C ILE A 202 -5.59 17.49 -19.43
N PRO A 203 -4.50 18.10 -19.96
CA PRO A 203 -3.79 17.57 -21.12
C PRO A 203 -3.43 16.10 -20.91
N HIS A 204 -3.95 15.22 -21.74
CA HIS A 204 -3.72 13.78 -21.62
C HIS A 204 -2.37 13.40 -22.21
N HIS A 205 -1.63 12.58 -21.47
CA HIS A 205 -0.48 11.86 -21.99
C HIS A 205 -0.94 10.45 -22.34
N ILE A 206 -0.95 10.12 -23.62
CA ILE A 206 -1.51 8.85 -24.12
C ILE A 206 -0.88 7.62 -23.46
N SER A 207 0.41 7.65 -23.16
CA SER A 207 1.10 6.58 -22.42
C SER A 207 0.58 6.40 -20.99
N GLY A 208 0.25 7.51 -20.31
CA GLY A 208 -0.41 7.48 -19.01
C GLY A 208 -1.81 6.90 -19.08
N ASP A 209 -2.61 7.30 -20.08
CA ASP A 209 -3.97 6.81 -20.28
C ASP A 209 -3.97 5.32 -20.67
N PHE A 210 -3.00 4.87 -21.47
CA PHE A 210 -2.79 3.45 -21.75
C PHE A 210 -2.57 2.66 -20.46
N ASN A 211 -1.63 3.08 -19.65
CA ASN A 211 -1.32 2.41 -18.38
C ASN A 211 -2.53 2.37 -17.44
N GLN A 212 -3.23 3.49 -17.29
CA GLN A 212 -4.43 3.56 -16.46
C GLN A 212 -5.56 2.68 -17.00
N SER A 213 -5.78 2.64 -18.31
CA SER A 213 -6.81 1.80 -18.93
C SER A 213 -6.51 0.30 -18.76
N MET A 214 -5.25 -0.11 -18.90
CA MET A 214 -4.81 -1.49 -18.65
C MET A 214 -5.04 -1.92 -17.21
N ILE A 215 -4.66 -1.07 -16.24
CA ILE A 215 -4.89 -1.33 -14.81
C ILE A 215 -6.40 -1.41 -14.52
N GLU A 216 -7.18 -0.43 -15.03
CA GLU A 216 -8.62 -0.34 -14.76
C GLU A 216 -9.36 -1.54 -15.32
N PHE A 217 -9.08 -1.93 -16.58
CA PHE A 217 -9.69 -3.11 -17.19
C PHE A 217 -9.38 -4.39 -16.42
N GLY A 218 -8.12 -4.56 -16.02
CA GLY A 218 -7.72 -5.68 -15.18
C GLY A 218 -8.35 -5.66 -13.79
N ALA A 219 -8.55 -4.49 -13.20
CA ALA A 219 -9.09 -4.35 -11.85
C ALA A 219 -10.61 -4.55 -11.77
N THR A 220 -11.35 -4.11 -12.80
CA THR A 220 -12.83 -4.04 -12.76
C THR A 220 -13.51 -5.05 -13.67
N TYR A 221 -12.92 -5.40 -14.80
CA TYR A 221 -13.54 -6.29 -15.80
C TYR A 221 -12.86 -7.66 -15.84
N CYS A 222 -11.58 -7.76 -16.18
CA CYS A 222 -10.82 -9.00 -16.19
C CYS A 222 -10.39 -9.41 -14.76
N VAL A 223 -11.36 -9.53 -13.86
CA VAL A 223 -11.12 -9.80 -12.43
C VAL A 223 -10.61 -11.23 -12.16
N PRO A 224 -10.00 -11.50 -10.97
CA PRO A 224 -9.40 -12.80 -10.67
C PRO A 224 -10.39 -13.98 -10.68
N ARG A 225 -11.61 -13.76 -10.20
CA ARG A 225 -12.64 -14.80 -10.06
C ARG A 225 -13.91 -14.39 -10.79
N ASN A 226 -14.47 -15.31 -11.58
CA ASN A 226 -15.73 -15.11 -12.31
C ASN A 226 -15.80 -13.78 -13.10
N PRO A 227 -14.82 -13.48 -13.98
CA PRO A 227 -14.92 -12.31 -14.86
C PRO A 227 -16.10 -12.50 -15.85
N ALA A 228 -16.74 -11.40 -16.25
CA ALA A 228 -17.85 -11.40 -17.22
C ALA A 228 -17.33 -11.62 -18.65
N CYS A 229 -16.82 -12.83 -18.94
CA CYS A 229 -16.17 -13.12 -20.22
C CYS A 229 -17.10 -13.10 -21.42
N ASP A 230 -18.37 -13.46 -21.25
CA ASP A 230 -19.37 -13.53 -22.33
C ASP A 230 -19.70 -12.15 -22.90
N GLU A 231 -19.62 -11.10 -22.08
CA GLU A 231 -19.84 -9.69 -22.47
C GLU A 231 -18.54 -8.93 -22.73
N CYS A 232 -17.39 -9.61 -22.67
CA CYS A 232 -16.08 -8.96 -22.74
C CYS A 232 -15.78 -8.44 -24.15
N ILE A 233 -15.43 -7.15 -24.24
CA ILE A 233 -15.04 -6.52 -25.52
C ILE A 233 -13.86 -7.21 -26.22
N PHE A 234 -13.07 -7.99 -25.46
CA PHE A 234 -11.93 -8.77 -25.92
C PHE A 234 -12.23 -10.28 -26.09
N ALA A 235 -13.47 -10.73 -25.88
CA ALA A 235 -13.82 -12.16 -25.90
C ALA A 235 -13.35 -12.88 -27.16
N SER A 236 -13.57 -12.29 -28.35
CA SER A 236 -13.25 -12.88 -29.64
C SER A 236 -11.74 -13.15 -29.87
N GLY A 237 -10.86 -12.39 -29.20
CA GLY A 237 -9.40 -12.52 -29.30
C GLY A 237 -8.74 -13.14 -28.08
N CYS A 238 -9.51 -13.45 -27.02
CA CYS A 238 -8.94 -13.87 -25.76
C CYS A 238 -8.52 -15.36 -25.78
N TYR A 239 -7.22 -15.59 -25.62
CA TYR A 239 -6.67 -16.96 -25.59
C TYR A 239 -7.25 -17.78 -24.42
N ALA A 240 -7.26 -17.22 -23.21
CA ALA A 240 -7.72 -17.94 -22.02
C ALA A 240 -9.21 -18.35 -22.13
N LEU A 241 -10.05 -17.48 -22.71
CA LEU A 241 -11.46 -17.82 -22.95
C LEU A 241 -11.59 -18.97 -23.95
N LYS A 242 -10.91 -18.85 -25.09
CA LYS A 242 -10.94 -19.86 -26.16
C LYS A 242 -10.45 -21.23 -25.69
N HIS A 243 -9.49 -21.28 -24.76
CA HIS A 243 -8.89 -22.52 -24.27
C HIS A 243 -9.36 -22.94 -22.88
N GLY A 244 -10.37 -22.30 -22.29
CA GLY A 244 -10.93 -22.66 -20.98
C GLY A 244 -10.00 -22.36 -19.80
N MET A 245 -8.97 -21.49 -19.97
CA MET A 245 -7.91 -21.24 -18.97
C MET A 245 -8.12 -19.96 -18.14
N VAL A 246 -9.31 -19.38 -18.16
CA VAL A 246 -9.59 -18.09 -17.49
C VAL A 246 -9.30 -18.13 -15.98
N ASN A 247 -9.63 -19.25 -15.33
CA ASN A 247 -9.40 -19.42 -13.88
C ASN A 247 -7.97 -19.88 -13.53
N GLU A 248 -7.19 -20.30 -14.51
CA GLU A 248 -5.82 -20.79 -14.31
C GLU A 248 -4.80 -19.67 -14.47
N LEU A 249 -5.01 -18.77 -15.44
CA LEU A 249 -4.06 -17.70 -15.76
C LEU A 249 -4.28 -16.44 -14.90
N PRO A 250 -3.18 -15.83 -14.42
CA PRO A 250 -1.76 -16.21 -14.55
C PRO A 250 -1.38 -17.39 -13.65
N LEU A 251 -0.55 -18.29 -14.13
CA LEU A 251 0.00 -19.37 -13.31
C LEU A 251 0.94 -18.82 -12.23
N LYS A 252 0.69 -19.21 -10.98
CA LYS A 252 1.48 -18.80 -9.80
C LYS A 252 2.04 -20.03 -9.08
N LYS A 253 3.17 -19.86 -8.41
CA LYS A 253 3.69 -20.86 -7.50
C LYS A 253 2.85 -20.94 -6.22
N GLN A 254 2.81 -22.14 -5.61
CA GLN A 254 2.13 -22.30 -4.30
C GLN A 254 2.76 -21.40 -3.24
N GLN A 255 1.91 -20.78 -2.43
CA GLN A 255 2.36 -19.96 -1.30
C GLN A 255 3.08 -20.80 -0.25
N GLN A 256 4.20 -20.30 0.27
CA GLN A 256 4.89 -20.88 1.40
C GLN A 256 4.10 -20.69 2.71
N SER A 257 4.33 -21.61 3.68
CA SER A 257 3.74 -21.50 5.01
C SER A 257 4.19 -20.23 5.74
N LEU A 258 3.27 -19.59 6.45
CA LEU A 258 3.56 -18.38 7.22
C LEU A 258 4.32 -18.71 8.50
N LYS A 259 5.35 -17.93 8.81
CA LYS A 259 6.05 -17.99 10.10
C LYS A 259 5.11 -17.48 11.21
N THR A 260 4.92 -18.27 12.28
CA THR A 260 4.17 -17.82 13.46
C THR A 260 5.14 -17.26 14.49
N ARG A 261 4.77 -16.11 15.13
CA ARG A 261 5.50 -15.45 16.22
C ARG A 261 4.56 -15.22 17.39
N TYR A 262 5.09 -15.29 18.61
CA TYR A 262 4.33 -15.17 19.85
C TYR A 262 4.81 -13.96 20.64
N PHE A 263 3.94 -12.93 20.77
CA PHE A 263 4.24 -11.67 21.43
C PHE A 263 3.46 -11.54 22.72
N HIS A 264 4.16 -11.25 23.82
CA HIS A 264 3.56 -11.00 25.11
C HIS A 264 3.80 -9.54 25.49
N TYR A 265 2.79 -8.70 25.24
CA TYR A 265 2.85 -7.27 25.56
C TYR A 265 2.62 -7.04 27.04
N LEU A 266 3.46 -6.20 27.63
CA LEU A 266 3.47 -5.88 29.07
C LEU A 266 2.92 -4.46 29.25
N VAL A 267 1.65 -4.36 29.63
CA VAL A 267 0.98 -3.08 29.89
C VAL A 267 1.29 -2.68 31.32
N ILE A 268 2.41 -1.96 31.51
CA ILE A 268 2.97 -1.67 32.84
C ILE A 268 2.46 -0.34 33.33
N HIS A 269 1.66 -0.38 34.40
CA HIS A 269 1.15 0.76 35.18
C HIS A 269 2.10 1.12 36.31
N VAL A 270 2.08 2.38 36.73
CA VAL A 270 2.72 2.83 37.98
C VAL A 270 1.63 3.20 38.96
N LYS A 271 1.68 2.64 40.14
CA LYS A 271 0.70 2.90 41.22
C LYS A 271 0.52 4.40 41.46
N GLY A 272 -0.73 4.85 41.42
CA GLY A 272 -1.08 6.25 41.62
C GLY A 272 -0.77 7.19 40.44
N LYS A 273 -0.32 6.67 39.28
CA LYS A 273 -0.11 7.48 38.08
C LYS A 273 -1.03 7.03 36.96
N GLN A 274 -1.54 7.99 36.18
CA GLN A 274 -2.37 7.72 35.01
C GLN A 274 -1.48 7.64 33.74
N GLY A 275 -1.25 6.43 33.26
CA GLY A 275 -0.41 6.16 32.10
C GLY A 275 0.28 4.81 32.18
N VAL A 276 0.98 4.48 31.11
CA VAL A 276 1.68 3.20 30.93
C VAL A 276 3.01 3.40 30.21
N TYR A 277 3.86 2.38 30.26
CA TYR A 277 5.13 2.42 29.54
C TYR A 277 4.98 2.03 28.09
N PHE A 278 5.73 2.74 27.22
CA PHE A 278 5.92 2.42 25.82
C PHE A 278 7.41 2.37 25.47
N SER A 279 7.75 1.58 24.47
CA SER A 279 9.08 1.55 23.88
C SER A 279 8.98 1.73 22.36
N LYS A 280 9.96 2.40 21.77
CA LYS A 280 10.04 2.56 20.29
C LYS A 280 10.76 1.36 19.70
N ARG A 281 10.17 0.73 18.68
CA ARG A 281 10.83 -0.35 17.93
C ARG A 281 11.94 0.21 17.05
N THR A 282 13.18 -0.01 17.43
CA THR A 282 14.37 0.46 16.71
C THR A 282 15.03 -0.63 15.85
N GLY A 283 14.77 -1.91 16.16
CA GLY A 283 15.33 -3.05 15.45
C GLY A 283 14.91 -3.14 13.98
N ASN A 284 15.69 -3.86 13.17
CA ASN A 284 15.35 -4.11 11.77
C ASN A 284 14.34 -5.26 11.63
N ASP A 285 13.12 -5.01 12.09
CA ASP A 285 12.00 -5.96 12.15
C ASP A 285 10.70 -5.27 11.74
N ILE A 286 9.57 -6.02 11.75
CA ILE A 286 8.24 -5.44 11.53
C ILE A 286 7.98 -4.26 12.47
N TRP A 287 7.20 -3.29 11.99
CA TRP A 287 6.76 -2.12 12.77
C TRP A 287 7.90 -1.23 13.29
N LYS A 288 9.07 -1.28 12.70
CA LYS A 288 10.18 -0.37 13.02
C LYS A 288 9.71 1.09 13.00
N GLY A 289 10.11 1.86 14.00
CA GLY A 289 9.75 3.26 14.19
C GLY A 289 8.44 3.47 14.94
N LEU A 290 7.59 2.45 15.08
CA LEU A 290 6.36 2.51 15.88
C LEU A 290 6.64 2.32 17.37
N TYR A 291 5.70 2.82 18.17
CA TYR A 291 5.69 2.58 19.60
C TYR A 291 4.85 1.35 19.94
N GLU A 292 5.28 0.64 20.97
CA GLU A 292 4.59 -0.53 21.50
C GLU A 292 4.72 -0.60 23.02
N PHE A 293 3.85 -1.35 23.68
CA PHE A 293 4.12 -1.74 25.05
C PHE A 293 5.40 -2.55 25.12
N PRO A 294 6.17 -2.51 26.23
CA PRO A 294 7.23 -3.47 26.45
C PRO A 294 6.78 -4.88 26.10
N MET A 295 7.63 -5.68 25.45
CA MET A 295 7.20 -6.94 24.85
C MET A 295 8.26 -8.03 25.07
N LEU A 296 7.80 -9.24 25.35
CA LEU A 296 8.60 -10.46 25.35
C LEU A 296 8.16 -11.33 24.15
N GLU A 297 9.08 -11.75 23.32
CA GLU A 297 8.84 -12.72 22.26
C GLU A 297 9.27 -14.10 22.70
N THR A 298 8.44 -15.12 22.41
CA THR A 298 8.72 -16.51 22.74
C THR A 298 8.67 -17.39 21.49
N PRO A 299 9.41 -18.54 21.46
CA PRO A 299 9.42 -19.44 20.31
C PRO A 299 8.09 -20.18 20.09
N GLY A 300 7.26 -20.27 21.13
CA GLY A 300 5.97 -20.95 21.12
C GLY A 300 4.97 -20.34 22.08
N PRO A 301 3.73 -20.84 22.11
CA PRO A 301 2.73 -20.37 23.07
C PRO A 301 3.15 -20.71 24.49
N LEU A 302 3.01 -19.76 25.41
CA LEU A 302 3.22 -19.97 26.84
C LEU A 302 1.97 -19.59 27.62
N SER A 303 1.68 -20.36 28.68
CA SER A 303 0.75 -19.91 29.70
C SER A 303 1.35 -18.70 30.44
N LEU A 304 0.52 -17.92 31.13
CA LEU A 304 1.02 -16.81 31.94
C LEU A 304 2.02 -17.26 32.99
N GLN A 305 1.74 -18.40 33.65
CA GLN A 305 2.61 -18.94 34.66
C GLN A 305 3.98 -19.36 34.10
N ASP A 306 3.99 -20.00 32.94
CA ASP A 306 5.22 -20.37 32.26
C ASP A 306 5.99 -19.13 31.75
N LEU A 307 5.29 -18.12 31.25
CA LEU A 307 5.89 -16.85 30.88
C LEU A 307 6.57 -16.17 32.09
N MET A 308 5.90 -16.07 33.21
CA MET A 308 6.45 -15.49 34.47
C MET A 308 7.65 -16.27 34.99
N ASN A 309 7.69 -17.58 34.79
CA ASN A 309 8.80 -18.43 35.19
C ASN A 309 9.95 -18.44 34.16
N SER A 310 9.73 -17.89 32.95
CA SER A 310 10.72 -17.91 31.86
C SER A 310 11.99 -17.12 32.20
N PRO A 311 13.13 -17.50 31.62
CA PRO A 311 14.36 -16.71 31.76
C PRO A 311 14.20 -15.28 31.23
N ALA A 312 13.45 -15.08 30.16
CA ALA A 312 13.20 -13.75 29.56
C ALA A 312 12.45 -12.83 30.54
N TRP A 313 11.42 -13.34 31.23
CA TRP A 313 10.70 -12.59 32.25
C TRP A 313 11.60 -12.23 33.44
N LYS A 314 12.35 -13.21 33.96
CA LYS A 314 13.28 -13.02 35.10
C LYS A 314 14.37 -12.00 34.75
N GLN A 315 14.92 -12.07 33.53
CA GLN A 315 15.90 -11.09 33.02
C GLN A 315 15.28 -9.70 32.90
N TYR A 316 14.05 -9.60 32.38
CA TYR A 316 13.38 -8.34 32.14
C TYR A 316 12.97 -7.63 33.42
N PHE A 317 12.33 -8.34 34.34
CA PHE A 317 11.84 -7.75 35.62
C PHE A 317 12.88 -7.78 36.73
N GLY A 318 13.73 -8.80 36.79
CA GLY A 318 14.71 -9.00 37.86
C GLY A 318 13.99 -9.16 39.24
N LYS A 319 14.37 -8.31 40.21
CA LYS A 319 13.77 -8.24 41.55
C LYS A 319 12.70 -7.14 41.66
N THR A 320 12.21 -6.57 40.55
CA THR A 320 11.19 -5.52 40.62
C THR A 320 9.89 -6.07 41.20
N PRO A 321 9.39 -5.54 42.30
CA PRO A 321 8.07 -5.93 42.80
C PRO A 321 7.00 -5.52 41.77
N LEU A 322 6.15 -6.46 41.42
CA LEU A 322 5.05 -6.23 40.48
C LEU A 322 3.79 -6.98 40.91
N LYS A 323 2.65 -6.42 40.58
CA LYS A 323 1.34 -7.03 40.78
C LYS A 323 0.73 -7.30 39.43
N LEU A 324 0.31 -8.53 39.18
CA LEU A 324 -0.49 -8.86 38.00
C LEU A 324 -1.92 -8.34 38.22
N LEU A 325 -2.43 -7.53 37.28
CA LEU A 325 -3.80 -7.03 37.30
C LEU A 325 -4.72 -7.91 36.47
N SER A 326 -4.33 -8.19 35.21
CA SER A 326 -5.10 -9.05 34.31
C SER A 326 -4.25 -9.54 33.14
N GLN A 327 -4.76 -10.52 32.39
CA GLN A 327 -4.24 -10.95 31.11
C GLN A 327 -5.39 -11.12 30.11
N THR A 328 -5.22 -10.70 28.87
CA THR A 328 -6.19 -10.96 27.81
C THR A 328 -6.01 -12.35 27.21
N ALA A 329 -7.06 -12.88 26.59
CA ALA A 329 -6.92 -13.98 25.65
C ALA A 329 -5.98 -13.62 24.49
N SER A 330 -5.39 -14.63 23.87
CA SER A 330 -4.48 -14.40 22.74
C SER A 330 -5.25 -13.91 21.51
N VAL A 331 -4.70 -12.87 20.89
CA VAL A 331 -5.25 -12.25 19.65
C VAL A 331 -4.39 -12.64 18.44
N ASN A 332 -5.04 -13.08 17.36
CA ASN A 332 -4.36 -13.38 16.11
C ASN A 332 -4.29 -12.13 15.23
N HIS A 333 -3.09 -11.81 14.73
CA HIS A 333 -2.86 -10.74 13.76
C HIS A 333 -2.09 -11.28 12.56
N LEU A 334 -2.74 -11.31 11.40
CA LEU A 334 -2.17 -11.85 10.18
C LEU A 334 -1.48 -10.76 9.37
N LEU A 335 -0.22 -11.01 9.03
CA LEU A 335 0.57 -10.23 8.08
C LEU A 335 0.79 -11.04 6.80
N SER A 336 1.24 -10.43 5.72
CA SER A 336 1.45 -11.11 4.43
C SER A 336 2.44 -12.27 4.49
N HIS A 337 3.43 -12.22 5.39
CA HIS A 337 4.54 -13.16 5.48
C HIS A 337 4.70 -13.81 6.85
N GLN A 338 3.87 -13.44 7.82
CA GLN A 338 3.87 -14.04 9.16
C GLN A 338 2.55 -13.85 9.90
N LYS A 339 2.32 -14.70 10.89
CA LYS A 339 1.20 -14.63 11.83
C LYS A 339 1.72 -14.27 13.20
N ILE A 340 1.15 -13.21 13.80
CA ILE A 340 1.44 -12.82 15.17
C ILE A 340 0.32 -13.34 16.07
N ILE A 341 0.68 -14.04 17.12
CA ILE A 341 -0.21 -14.41 18.22
C ILE A 341 0.22 -13.59 19.43
N ALA A 342 -0.63 -12.66 19.86
CA ALA A 342 -0.30 -11.71 20.90
C ALA A 342 -1.21 -11.85 22.11
N SER A 343 -0.64 -11.70 23.32
CA SER A 343 -1.38 -11.53 24.58
C SER A 343 -0.94 -10.23 25.26
N PHE A 344 -1.80 -9.65 26.09
CA PHE A 344 -1.51 -8.43 26.84
C PHE A 344 -1.62 -8.72 28.33
N CYS A 345 -0.52 -8.51 29.05
CA CYS A 345 -0.44 -8.69 30.51
C CYS A 345 -0.44 -7.30 31.16
N ARG A 346 -1.48 -6.97 31.93
CA ARG A 346 -1.56 -5.72 32.69
C ARG A 346 -0.88 -5.92 34.04
N LEU A 347 0.11 -5.08 34.28
CA LEU A 347 1.00 -5.16 35.45
C LEU A 347 1.03 -3.82 36.18
N GLU A 348 1.15 -3.84 37.51
CA GLU A 348 1.35 -2.64 38.30
C GLU A 348 2.69 -2.73 39.05
N ILE A 349 3.47 -1.65 39.00
CA ILE A 349 4.70 -1.47 39.76
C ILE A 349 4.54 -0.28 40.72
N GLU A 350 5.24 -0.32 41.84
CA GLU A 350 5.18 0.78 42.83
C GLU A 350 6.10 1.94 42.43
N THR A 351 7.30 1.63 41.96
CA THR A 351 8.33 2.64 41.66
C THR A 351 8.59 2.74 40.17
N PRO A 352 8.53 3.96 39.58
CA PRO A 352 8.87 4.16 38.18
C PRO A 352 10.29 3.71 37.84
N SER A 353 10.49 3.15 36.63
CA SER A 353 11.82 2.73 36.18
C SER A 353 11.98 2.95 34.68
N ALA A 354 13.05 3.65 34.28
CA ALA A 354 13.38 3.91 32.87
C ALA A 354 13.68 2.61 32.07
N LYS A 355 13.97 1.49 32.74
CA LYS A 355 14.24 0.21 32.06
C LYS A 355 13.03 -0.31 31.26
N PHE A 356 11.82 0.14 31.58
CA PHE A 356 10.60 -0.25 30.88
C PHE A 356 10.28 0.63 29.67
N GLY A 357 11.12 1.63 29.39
CA GLY A 357 10.93 2.58 28.32
C GLY A 357 10.41 3.94 28.79
N MET A 358 9.65 4.61 27.96
CA MET A 358 9.07 5.93 28.21
C MET A 358 7.70 5.79 28.89
N PHE A 359 7.52 6.45 30.04
CA PHE A 359 6.20 6.53 30.67
C PHE A 359 5.34 7.56 29.93
N VAL A 360 4.24 7.14 29.38
CA VAL A 360 3.31 7.96 28.60
C VAL A 360 2.04 8.17 29.39
N ARG A 361 1.70 9.45 29.60
CA ARG A 361 0.43 9.81 30.24
C ARG A 361 -0.72 9.40 29.36
N LYS A 362 -1.83 8.99 29.96
CA LYS A 362 -3.05 8.54 29.30
C LYS A 362 -3.53 9.44 28.18
N ASN A 363 -3.56 10.77 28.41
CA ASN A 363 -4.00 11.76 27.43
C ASN A 363 -3.02 11.96 26.25
N LYS A 364 -1.84 11.35 26.29
CA LYS A 364 -0.80 11.42 25.25
C LYS A 364 -0.63 10.13 24.44
N ILE A 365 -1.27 9.04 24.86
CA ILE A 365 -1.13 7.74 24.17
C ILE A 365 -1.62 7.81 22.72
N HIS A 366 -2.69 8.57 22.48
CA HIS A 366 -3.26 8.72 21.14
C HIS A 366 -2.34 9.46 20.16
N GLU A 367 -1.31 10.17 20.62
CA GLU A 367 -0.33 10.87 19.76
C GLU A 367 0.71 9.90 19.19
N LEU A 368 0.93 8.75 19.84
CA LEU A 368 1.94 7.79 19.42
C LEU A 368 1.50 7.01 18.17
N PRO A 369 2.38 6.83 17.15
CA PRO A 369 2.14 5.89 16.07
C PRO A 369 2.31 4.45 16.58
N VAL A 370 1.28 3.65 16.51
CA VAL A 370 1.27 2.25 16.98
C VAL A 370 0.83 1.29 15.88
N ALA A 371 1.19 0.01 16.02
CA ALA A 371 0.71 -1.03 15.11
C ALA A 371 -0.79 -1.31 15.34
N ARG A 372 -1.51 -1.76 14.29
CA ARG A 372 -2.96 -2.00 14.33
C ARG A 372 -3.39 -2.97 15.43
N ILE A 373 -2.54 -3.92 15.81
CA ILE A 373 -2.84 -4.84 16.91
C ILE A 373 -2.90 -4.12 18.27
N LEU A 374 -2.04 -3.13 18.49
CA LEU A 374 -2.06 -2.30 19.70
C LEU A 374 -3.18 -1.27 19.64
N GLU A 375 -3.43 -0.70 18.47
CA GLU A 375 -4.54 0.22 18.25
C GLU A 375 -5.88 -0.42 18.64
N LYS A 376 -6.14 -1.66 18.18
CA LYS A 376 -7.32 -2.42 18.58
C LYS A 376 -7.38 -2.67 20.08
N TYR A 377 -6.25 -3.04 20.68
CA TYR A 377 -6.21 -3.22 22.14
C TYR A 377 -6.57 -1.92 22.88
N LEU A 378 -6.08 -0.77 22.41
CA LEU A 378 -6.37 0.55 22.99
C LEU A 378 -7.82 1.01 22.73
N GLU A 379 -8.44 0.59 21.63
CA GLU A 379 -9.86 0.81 21.33
C GLU A 379 -10.77 -0.04 22.23
N ASP A 380 -10.45 -1.35 22.38
CA ASP A 380 -11.25 -2.32 23.13
C ASP A 380 -11.18 -2.12 24.65
N HIS A 381 -10.04 -1.64 25.15
CA HIS A 381 -9.82 -1.35 26.56
C HIS A 381 -9.80 0.17 26.71
N ALA A 382 -10.97 0.74 27.06
CA ALA A 382 -11.11 2.19 27.15
C ALA A 382 -9.85 2.81 27.78
N ILE A 383 -9.28 3.82 27.10
CA ILE A 383 -8.12 4.57 27.62
C ILE A 383 -8.36 4.97 29.10
N SER A 384 -9.64 4.97 29.57
CA SER A 384 -10.03 5.17 30.97
C SER A 384 -9.53 4.08 31.93
N GLU A 385 -9.25 2.89 31.47
CA GLU A 385 -8.75 1.78 32.28
C GLU A 385 -7.21 1.67 32.28
N LEU A 386 -6.54 2.45 31.41
CA LEU A 386 -5.11 2.63 31.36
C LEU A 386 -4.71 3.86 32.22
#